data_a21b8a6e25b93bf94536df6d87aae5fe
#
_entry.id   a21b8a6e25b93bf94536df6d87aae5fe
#
_cell.length_a   1.000
_cell.length_b   1.000
_cell.length_c   1.000
_cell.angle_alpha   90.00
_cell.angle_beta   90.00
_cell.angle_gamma   90.00
#
_symmetry.space_group_name_H-M   'P 1'
#
loop_
_entity.id
_entity.type
_entity.pdbx_description
1 polymer ?
#
loop_
_entity_poly.entity_id
_entity_poly.type
_entity_poly.pdbx_seq_one_letter_code
_entity_poly.pdbx_strand_id
1 'polypeptide(L)'
;MRVGVDLIEIARIRRALERYPRFRERCFTEAERAYCDSRPNPAESYAGRFAGKEAVGKALGIGVARAFAWKDIEIVGRPKPSVHLSGRVRELAEKTNAGAIDLSMSHSRELANAVAVVGD
;
A
#
# COMPACT_ATOMS: atom_id res chain seq x y z
N MET A 1 1.01 20.29 1.65
CA MET A 1 0.91 19.00 2.38
C MET A 1 -0.39 18.30 2.02
N ARG A 2 -0.30 16.99 1.75
CA ARG A 2 -1.45 16.18 1.37
C ARG A 2 -1.50 14.95 2.27
N VAL A 3 -2.72 14.53 2.62
CA VAL A 3 -2.91 13.42 3.56
C VAL A 3 -3.83 12.38 2.93
N GLY A 4 -3.51 11.13 3.15
CA GLY A 4 -4.37 10.02 2.79
C GLY A 4 -4.48 9.06 3.95
N VAL A 5 -5.65 8.49 4.13
CA VAL A 5 -5.89 7.50 5.19
C VAL A 5 -6.70 6.36 4.63
N ASP A 6 -6.40 5.16 5.09
CA ASP A 6 -7.18 3.98 4.72
C ASP A 6 -7.32 3.04 5.90
N LEU A 7 -8.43 2.34 5.92
CA LEU A 7 -8.77 1.36 6.94
C LEU A 7 -9.37 0.15 6.23
N ILE A 8 -8.86 -1.03 6.51
CA ILE A 8 -9.35 -2.24 5.86
C ILE A 8 -9.47 -3.41 6.84
N GLU A 9 -10.50 -4.21 6.65
CA GLU A 9 -10.66 -5.45 7.40
C GLU A 9 -9.65 -6.50 6.91
N ILE A 10 -8.86 -7.03 7.81
CA ILE A 10 -7.86 -8.05 7.49
C ILE A 10 -8.54 -9.29 6.87
N ALA A 11 -9.73 -9.64 7.35
CA ALA A 11 -10.49 -10.76 6.82
C ALA A 11 -10.80 -10.62 5.32
N ARG A 12 -11.04 -9.39 4.85
CA ARG A 12 -11.27 -9.15 3.41
C ARG A 12 -10.04 -9.49 2.58
N ILE A 13 -8.87 -9.10 3.06
CA ILE A 13 -7.62 -9.41 2.37
C ILE A 13 -7.34 -10.91 2.43
N ARG A 14 -7.60 -11.54 3.55
CA ARG A 14 -7.43 -13.00 3.68
C ARG A 14 -8.29 -13.73 2.66
N ARG A 15 -9.55 -13.33 2.52
CA ARG A 15 -10.44 -13.94 1.52
C ARG A 15 -9.95 -13.70 0.09
N ALA A 16 -9.46 -12.50 -0.21
CA ALA A 16 -8.93 -12.20 -1.53
C ALA A 16 -7.72 -13.07 -1.87
N LEU A 17 -6.81 -13.23 -0.90
CA LEU A 17 -5.63 -14.08 -1.07
C LEU A 17 -6.02 -15.54 -1.35
N GLU A 18 -7.07 -16.01 -0.69
CA GLU A 18 -7.55 -17.39 -0.86
C GLU A 18 -8.34 -17.61 -2.14
N ARG A 19 -9.20 -16.66 -2.51
CA ARG A 19 -10.15 -16.81 -3.61
C ARG A 19 -9.62 -16.42 -4.97
N TYR A 20 -8.71 -15.43 -5.02
CA TYR A 20 -8.25 -14.86 -6.29
C TYR A 20 -6.77 -15.14 -6.48
N PRO A 21 -6.43 -16.17 -7.29
CA PRO A 21 -5.03 -16.60 -7.43
C PRO A 21 -4.07 -15.51 -7.88
N ARG A 22 -4.57 -14.51 -8.63
CA ARG A 22 -3.72 -13.43 -9.14
C ARG A 22 -3.70 -12.19 -8.26
N PHE A 23 -4.41 -12.20 -7.15
CA PHE A 23 -4.48 -11.02 -6.28
C PHE A 23 -3.10 -10.56 -5.81
N ARG A 24 -2.28 -11.50 -5.34
CA ARG A 24 -0.92 -11.18 -4.90
C ARG A 24 -0.12 -10.53 -6.01
N GLU A 25 -0.13 -11.13 -7.18
CA GLU A 25 0.67 -10.66 -8.31
C GLU A 25 0.20 -9.32 -8.84
N ARG A 26 -1.09 -9.06 -8.82
CA ARG A 26 -1.65 -7.82 -9.34
C ARG A 26 -1.42 -6.63 -8.42
N CYS A 27 -1.48 -6.87 -7.13
CA CYS A 27 -1.49 -5.77 -6.16
C CYS A 27 -0.14 -5.53 -5.49
N PHE A 28 0.76 -6.52 -5.51
CA PHE A 28 1.99 -6.45 -4.74
C PHE A 28 3.20 -6.80 -5.58
N THR A 29 4.29 -6.07 -5.35
CA THR A 29 5.55 -6.36 -6.04
C THR A 29 6.16 -7.65 -5.51
N GLU A 30 7.15 -8.17 -6.23
CA GLU A 30 7.85 -9.38 -5.82
C GLU A 30 8.45 -9.22 -4.42
N ALA A 31 9.07 -8.06 -4.14
CA ALA A 31 9.67 -7.79 -2.83
C ALA A 31 8.61 -7.77 -1.72
N GLU A 32 7.46 -7.16 -1.99
CA GLU A 32 6.36 -7.14 -1.02
C GLU A 32 5.83 -8.54 -0.75
N ARG A 33 5.68 -9.35 -1.81
CA ARG A 33 5.21 -10.74 -1.66
C ARG A 33 6.19 -11.58 -0.86
N ALA A 34 7.48 -11.47 -1.16
CA ALA A 34 8.50 -12.20 -0.43
C ALA A 34 8.47 -11.89 1.06
N TYR A 35 8.34 -10.61 1.39
CA TYR A 35 8.27 -10.20 2.79
C TYR A 35 6.99 -10.72 3.46
N CYS A 36 5.83 -10.45 2.88
CA CYS A 36 4.55 -10.81 3.49
C CYS A 36 4.38 -12.31 3.65
N ASP A 37 4.78 -13.07 2.64
CA ASP A 37 4.66 -14.53 2.70
C ASP A 37 5.57 -15.16 3.76
N SER A 38 6.64 -14.48 4.15
CA SER A 38 7.56 -14.94 5.20
C SER A 38 7.08 -14.64 6.62
N ARG A 39 6.04 -13.84 6.77
CA ARG A 39 5.56 -13.42 8.09
C ARG A 39 4.66 -14.48 8.73
N PRO A 40 4.59 -14.51 10.07
CA PRO A 40 3.72 -15.46 10.77
C PRO A 40 2.25 -15.36 10.40
N ASN A 41 1.78 -14.15 10.11
CA ASN A 41 0.40 -13.92 9.67
C ASN A 41 0.43 -13.13 8.36
N PRO A 42 0.58 -13.83 7.21
CA PRO A 42 0.70 -13.15 5.93
C PRO A 42 -0.47 -12.21 5.61
N ALA A 43 -1.70 -12.60 5.90
CA ALA A 43 -2.87 -11.78 5.61
C ALA A 43 -2.80 -10.41 6.30
N GLU A 44 -2.32 -10.37 7.52
CA GLU A 44 -2.12 -9.13 8.26
C GLU A 44 -1.09 -8.23 7.59
N SER A 45 0.03 -8.81 7.16
CA SER A 45 1.08 -8.08 6.46
C SER A 45 0.61 -7.54 5.11
N TYR A 46 -0.12 -8.36 4.35
CA TYR A 46 -0.70 -7.92 3.09
C TYR A 46 -1.73 -6.81 3.30
N ALA A 47 -2.56 -6.94 4.33
CA ALA A 47 -3.56 -5.92 4.62
C ALA A 47 -2.92 -4.56 4.96
N GLY A 48 -1.85 -4.58 5.73
CA GLY A 48 -1.10 -3.36 6.04
C GLY A 48 -0.55 -2.70 4.79
N ARG A 49 0.08 -3.47 3.90
CA ARG A 49 0.60 -2.92 2.65
C ARG A 49 -0.50 -2.43 1.73
N PHE A 50 -1.60 -3.18 1.66
CA PHE A 50 -2.75 -2.76 0.87
C PHE A 50 -3.29 -1.41 1.35
N ALA A 51 -3.52 -1.27 2.66
CA ALA A 51 -3.96 -0.01 3.23
C ALA A 51 -2.95 1.12 2.97
N GLY A 52 -1.66 0.81 3.04
CA GLY A 52 -0.60 1.77 2.74
C GLY A 52 -0.66 2.28 1.32
N LYS A 53 -0.83 1.38 0.35
CA LYS A 53 -0.96 1.77 -1.06
C LYS A 53 -2.18 2.65 -1.30
N GLU A 54 -3.31 2.30 -0.67
CA GLU A 54 -4.53 3.11 -0.76
C GLU A 54 -4.33 4.50 -0.15
N ALA A 55 -3.70 4.56 1.01
CA ALA A 55 -3.45 5.84 1.69
C ALA A 55 -2.54 6.74 0.85
N VAL A 56 -1.46 6.18 0.29
CA VAL A 56 -0.56 6.93 -0.58
C VAL A 56 -1.31 7.43 -1.82
N GLY A 57 -2.10 6.56 -2.44
CA GLY A 57 -2.90 6.92 -3.61
C GLY A 57 -3.86 8.07 -3.32
N LYS A 58 -4.53 8.03 -2.17
CA LYS A 58 -5.43 9.10 -1.75
C LYS A 58 -4.66 10.41 -1.53
N ALA A 59 -3.50 10.35 -0.88
CA ALA A 59 -2.69 11.53 -0.65
C ALA A 59 -2.22 12.16 -1.96
N LEU A 60 -1.90 11.34 -2.95
CA LEU A 60 -1.48 11.80 -4.27
C LEU A 60 -2.65 12.24 -5.16
N GLY A 61 -3.88 11.98 -4.73
CA GLY A 61 -5.07 12.36 -5.49
C GLY A 61 -5.37 11.43 -6.65
N ILE A 62 -4.86 10.20 -6.62
CA ILE A 62 -5.12 9.21 -7.66
C ILE A 62 -6.09 8.14 -7.18
N GLY A 63 -6.96 7.70 -8.08
CA GLY A 63 -7.90 6.63 -7.77
C GLY A 63 -7.17 5.29 -7.75
N VAL A 64 -7.10 4.67 -6.59
CA VAL A 64 -6.34 3.42 -6.43
C VAL A 64 -7.09 2.20 -6.94
N ALA A 65 -8.37 2.35 -7.29
CA ALA A 65 -9.13 1.30 -7.94
C ALA A 65 -8.54 0.86 -9.29
N ARG A 66 -7.57 1.61 -9.81
CA ARG A 66 -6.91 1.27 -11.07
C ARG A 66 -5.80 0.26 -10.81
N ALA A 67 -5.91 -0.90 -11.43
CA ALA A 67 -5.01 -2.02 -11.19
C ALA A 67 -3.51 -1.68 -11.36
N PHE A 68 -3.16 -0.79 -12.31
CA PHE A 68 -1.77 -0.45 -12.54
C PHE A 68 -1.12 0.29 -11.36
N ALA A 69 -1.91 1.00 -10.57
CA ALA A 69 -1.38 1.82 -9.47
C ALA A 69 -0.88 0.98 -8.29
N TRP A 70 -1.36 -0.24 -8.15
CA TRP A 70 -1.00 -1.09 -7.02
C TRP A 70 0.49 -1.37 -6.94
N LYS A 71 1.09 -1.79 -8.06
CA LYS A 71 2.52 -2.14 -8.09
C LYS A 71 3.42 -0.92 -8.25
N ASP A 72 2.87 0.18 -8.72
CA ASP A 72 3.60 1.43 -8.84
C ASP A 72 3.89 2.08 -7.49
N ILE A 73 3.22 1.63 -6.45
CA ILE A 73 3.45 2.08 -5.07
C ILE A 73 3.99 0.88 -4.29
N GLU A 74 5.29 0.86 -4.08
CA GLU A 74 5.92 -0.24 -3.33
C GLU A 74 6.25 0.21 -1.91
N ILE A 75 5.87 -0.62 -0.94
CA ILE A 75 6.10 -0.33 0.47
C ILE A 75 7.08 -1.36 1.00
N VAL A 76 8.23 -0.91 1.47
CA VAL A 76 9.29 -1.78 1.94
C VAL A 76 9.82 -1.34 3.29
N GLY A 77 10.36 -2.31 4.01
CA GLY A 77 11.06 -2.04 5.27
C GLY A 77 10.17 -1.98 6.49
N ARG A 78 10.83 -2.03 7.62
CA ARG A 78 10.22 -1.93 8.95
C ARG A 78 11.34 -1.66 9.97
N PRO A 79 11.01 -1.12 11.13
CA PRO A 79 9.66 -0.83 11.65
C PRO A 79 8.99 0.34 10.94
N LYS A 80 9.76 1.26 10.37
CA LYS A 80 9.23 2.39 9.62
C LYS A 80 9.27 2.05 8.14
N PRO A 81 8.11 1.98 7.47
CA PRO A 81 8.07 1.66 6.04
C PRO A 81 8.56 2.82 5.17
N SER A 82 9.16 2.49 4.04
CA SER A 82 9.51 3.43 2.98
C SER A 82 8.61 3.21 1.79
N VAL A 83 8.29 4.27 1.06
CA VAL A 83 7.44 4.22 -0.12
C VAL A 83 8.29 4.51 -1.36
N HIS A 84 8.26 3.60 -2.32
CA HIS A 84 8.94 3.76 -3.60
C HIS A 84 7.92 3.85 -4.72
N LEU A 85 7.95 4.94 -5.47
CA LEU A 85 7.04 5.14 -6.59
C LEU A 85 7.72 4.78 -7.90
N SER A 86 6.95 4.22 -8.81
CA SER A 86 7.41 3.89 -10.16
C SER A 86 6.29 4.14 -11.17
N GLY A 87 6.60 3.99 -12.45
CA GLY A 87 5.61 4.00 -13.51
C GLY A 87 4.75 5.25 -13.55
N ARG A 88 3.47 5.06 -13.81
CA ARG A 88 2.52 6.17 -13.96
C ARG A 88 2.28 6.93 -12.67
N VAL A 89 2.32 6.26 -11.55
CA VAL A 89 2.14 6.93 -10.25
C VAL A 89 3.30 7.90 -10.01
N ARG A 90 4.52 7.48 -10.32
CA ARG A 90 5.68 8.35 -10.21
C ARG A 90 5.55 9.57 -11.11
N GLU A 91 5.12 9.37 -12.36
CA GLU A 91 4.92 10.48 -13.30
C GLU A 91 3.88 11.48 -12.78
N LEU A 92 2.76 10.98 -12.24
CA LEU A 92 1.72 11.83 -11.67
C LEU A 92 2.23 12.60 -10.45
N ALA A 93 3.00 11.93 -9.60
CA ALA A 93 3.60 12.58 -8.44
C ALA A 93 4.52 13.73 -8.85
N GLU A 94 5.34 13.51 -9.86
CA GLU A 94 6.24 14.55 -10.39
C GLU A 94 5.47 15.72 -10.98
N LYS A 95 4.42 15.43 -11.75
CA LYS A 95 3.58 16.48 -12.36
C LYS A 95 2.88 17.36 -11.34
N THR A 96 2.53 16.80 -10.19
CA THR A 96 1.83 17.55 -9.15
C THR A 96 2.79 18.09 -8.10
N ASN A 97 4.09 18.01 -8.35
CA ASN A 97 5.14 18.46 -7.44
C ASN A 97 5.04 17.86 -6.04
N ALA A 98 4.74 16.55 -6.01
CA ALA A 98 4.69 15.84 -4.75
C ALA A 98 6.08 15.75 -4.15
N GLY A 99 6.20 16.10 -2.87
CA GLY A 99 7.44 16.01 -2.13
C GLY A 99 7.61 14.63 -1.49
N ALA A 100 8.34 14.60 -0.39
CA ALA A 100 8.59 13.38 0.35
C ALA A 100 7.30 12.75 0.85
N ILE A 101 7.26 11.42 0.87
CA ILE A 101 6.12 10.65 1.37
C ILE A 101 6.50 10.02 2.69
N ASP A 102 5.69 10.26 3.70
CA ASP A 102 5.83 9.64 5.00
C ASP A 102 4.60 8.74 5.23
N LEU A 103 4.84 7.52 5.66
CA LEU A 103 3.79 6.51 5.82
C LEU A 103 3.87 5.88 7.21
N SER A 104 2.73 5.79 7.86
CA SER A 104 2.60 5.06 9.11
C SER A 104 1.49 4.03 8.95
N MET A 105 1.75 2.82 9.43
CA MET A 105 0.79 1.72 9.38
C MET A 105 0.63 1.14 10.77
N SER A 106 -0.59 0.73 11.09
CA SER A 106 -0.85 0.02 12.33
C SER A 106 -1.97 -0.99 12.10
N HIS A 107 -2.12 -1.89 13.05
CA HIS A 107 -3.19 -2.88 12.96
C HIS A 107 -3.65 -3.31 14.34
N SER A 108 -4.89 -3.77 14.39
CA SER A 108 -5.45 -4.48 15.52
C SER A 108 -5.65 -5.93 15.08
N ARG A 109 -6.40 -6.68 15.86
CA ARG A 109 -6.70 -8.07 15.49
C ARG A 109 -7.48 -8.16 14.18
N GLU A 110 -8.37 -7.22 13.92
CA GLU A 110 -9.32 -7.29 12.79
C GLU A 110 -9.07 -6.28 11.69
N LEU A 111 -8.40 -5.19 12.01
CA LEU A 111 -8.26 -4.06 11.09
C LEU A 111 -6.81 -3.67 10.88
N ALA A 112 -6.50 -3.26 9.66
CA ALA A 112 -5.24 -2.61 9.33
C ALA A 112 -5.54 -1.20 8.87
N ASN A 113 -4.69 -0.26 9.26
CA ASN A 113 -4.84 1.11 8.79
C ASN A 113 -3.50 1.70 8.36
N ALA A 114 -3.59 2.77 7.60
CA ALA A 114 -2.42 3.49 7.16
C ALA A 114 -2.73 4.97 7.02
N VAL A 115 -1.74 5.79 7.31
CA VAL A 115 -1.81 7.24 7.09
C VAL A 115 -0.59 7.62 6.28
N ALA A 116 -0.82 8.31 5.17
CA ALA A 116 0.25 8.82 4.32
C ALA A 116 0.21 10.34 4.33
N VAL A 117 1.38 10.95 4.42
CA VAL A 117 1.53 12.40 4.32
C VAL A 117 2.50 12.65 3.18
N VAL A 118 2.08 13.49 2.25
CA VAL A 118 2.92 13.89 1.11
C VAL A 118 3.26 15.36 1.25
N GLY A 119 4.54 15.66 1.29
CA GLY A 119 5.03 17.02 1.40
C GLY A 119 4.86 17.82 0.10
N ASP A 120 5.11 19.11 0.19
CA ASP A 120 5.01 20.01 -0.96
C ASP A 120 6.30 20.07 -1.75
#